data_c7c54ae6a91c2adb86c0a8e49e2e45e7
#
_entry.id   c7c54ae6a91c2adb86c0a8e49e2e45e7
#
_cell.length_a   1.000
_cell.length_b   1.000
_cell.length_c   1.000
_cell.angle_alpha   90.00
_cell.angle_beta   90.00
_cell.angle_gamma   90.00
#
_symmetry.space_group_name_H-M   'P 1'
#
loop_
_entity.id
_entity.type
_entity.pdbx_description
1 polymer ?
#
loop_
_entity_poly.entity_id
_entity_poly.type
_entity_poly.pdbx_seq_one_letter_code
_entity_poly.pdbx_strand_id
1 'polypeptide(L)'
;MVVGVVYDPTRAELFSAIKGEGAVLNGRQLRVSSTAELDKSLLATGFPYDVRTSPDNNLNYFSHFALRAQAIRRCGSAALDLCYTACGRFDGFWEIKLKPWDLAAGSLLVKEAGGLTTDLEGREFDLASPDIVASNGLIHQAMVEVIRLSRIK
;
A
#
# COMPACT_ATOMS: atom_id res chain seq x y z
N MET A 1 2.83 -14.95 8.88
CA MET A 1 3.24 -13.84 9.79
C MET A 1 2.20 -13.73 10.89
N VAL A 2 2.63 -13.52 12.15
CA VAL A 2 1.74 -13.49 13.32
C VAL A 2 1.76 -12.12 14.00
N VAL A 3 2.91 -11.44 14.01
CA VAL A 3 3.09 -10.10 14.57
C VAL A 3 3.85 -9.23 13.58
N GLY A 4 3.44 -7.99 13.45
CA GLY A 4 4.11 -6.96 12.65
C GLY A 4 4.28 -5.68 13.45
N VAL A 5 5.48 -5.08 13.36
CA VAL A 5 5.79 -3.81 14.03
C VAL A 5 6.56 -2.90 13.08
N VAL A 6 6.17 -1.63 13.02
CA VAL A 6 6.86 -0.55 12.31
C VAL A 6 6.94 0.66 13.24
N TYR A 7 8.12 1.25 13.37
CA TYR A 7 8.33 2.45 14.19
C TYR A 7 8.87 3.61 13.37
N ASP A 8 8.16 4.74 13.40
CA ASP A 8 8.63 6.02 12.88
C ASP A 8 9.23 6.86 14.04
N PRO A 9 10.57 6.95 14.15
CA PRO A 9 11.19 7.69 15.24
C PRO A 9 11.01 9.21 15.13
N THR A 10 10.74 9.72 13.93
CA THR A 10 10.59 11.17 13.70
C THR A 10 9.26 11.70 14.22
N ARG A 11 8.23 10.83 14.27
CA ARG A 11 6.90 11.14 14.78
C ARG A 11 6.58 10.45 16.10
N ALA A 12 7.49 9.61 16.61
CA ALA A 12 7.24 8.73 17.75
C ALA A 12 5.96 7.89 17.55
N GLU A 13 5.78 7.35 16.34
CA GLU A 13 4.62 6.54 15.95
C GLU A 13 5.01 5.06 15.90
N LEU A 14 4.47 4.28 16.83
CA LEU A 14 4.62 2.83 16.88
C LEU A 14 3.36 2.17 16.33
N PHE A 15 3.47 1.58 15.14
CA PHE A 15 2.45 0.76 14.52
C PHE A 15 2.69 -0.70 14.86
N SER A 16 1.68 -1.42 15.35
CA SER A 16 1.78 -2.84 15.60
C SER A 16 0.46 -3.56 15.29
N ALA A 17 0.58 -4.83 14.87
CA ALA A 17 -0.56 -5.70 14.62
C ALA A 17 -0.26 -7.12 15.09
N ILE A 18 -1.28 -7.80 15.59
CA ILE A 18 -1.30 -9.23 15.89
C ILE A 18 -2.39 -9.86 15.04
N LYS A 19 -2.07 -10.95 14.35
CA LYS A 19 -3.01 -11.63 13.45
C LYS A 19 -4.28 -12.05 14.20
N GLY A 20 -5.42 -11.54 13.77
CA GLY A 20 -6.73 -11.81 14.35
C GLY A 20 -7.08 -10.94 15.57
N GLU A 21 -6.20 -10.01 15.98
CA GLU A 21 -6.44 -9.13 17.15
C GLU A 21 -6.52 -7.64 16.74
N GLY A 22 -6.29 -7.34 15.46
CA GLY A 22 -6.33 -5.99 14.94
C GLY A 22 -4.98 -5.29 14.90
N ALA A 23 -4.99 -4.02 14.50
CA ALA A 23 -3.82 -3.16 14.39
C ALA A 23 -3.97 -1.92 15.27
N VAL A 24 -2.85 -1.40 15.81
CA VAL A 24 -2.85 -0.22 16.68
C VAL A 24 -1.70 0.74 16.32
N LEU A 25 -1.94 2.04 16.54
CA LEU A 25 -0.94 3.10 16.55
C LEU A 25 -0.83 3.67 17.97
N ASN A 26 0.32 3.52 18.59
CA ASN A 26 0.55 3.98 19.97
C ASN A 26 -0.56 3.50 20.93
N GLY A 27 -0.98 2.23 20.79
CA GLY A 27 -2.03 1.61 21.60
C GLY A 27 -3.47 1.98 21.21
N ARG A 28 -3.70 2.82 20.20
CA ARG A 28 -5.05 3.15 19.69
C ARG A 28 -5.36 2.32 18.46
N GLN A 29 -6.53 1.69 18.44
CA GLN A 29 -6.96 0.85 17.32
C GLN A 29 -6.99 1.62 16.01
N LEU A 30 -6.44 1.01 14.96
CA LEU A 30 -6.43 1.52 13.61
C LEU A 30 -7.66 1.05 12.83
N ARG A 31 -8.04 1.87 11.85
CA ARG A 31 -8.96 1.50 10.78
C ARG A 31 -8.53 2.19 9.50
N VAL A 32 -8.67 1.50 8.40
CA VAL A 32 -8.51 2.09 7.06
C VAL A 32 -9.56 3.17 6.80
N SER A 33 -9.35 3.99 5.79
CA SER A 33 -10.28 5.06 5.38
C SER A 33 -11.61 4.51 4.82
N SER A 34 -12.59 5.39 4.67
CA SER A 34 -13.90 5.09 4.10
C SER A 34 -14.13 5.66 2.70
N THR A 35 -13.09 6.15 2.03
CA THR A 35 -13.17 6.68 0.66
C THR A 35 -13.53 5.54 -0.31
N ALA A 36 -14.64 5.69 -1.02
CA ALA A 36 -15.17 4.64 -1.90
C ALA A 36 -14.91 4.88 -3.40
N GLU A 37 -14.43 6.07 -3.75
CA GLU A 37 -14.23 6.48 -5.13
C GLU A 37 -12.74 6.78 -5.38
N LEU A 38 -12.19 6.23 -6.46
CA LEU A 38 -10.76 6.37 -6.78
C LEU A 38 -10.38 7.83 -7.09
N ASP A 39 -11.26 8.59 -7.74
CA ASP A 39 -11.05 10.00 -8.07
C ASP A 39 -11.07 10.94 -6.85
N LYS A 40 -11.51 10.45 -5.71
CA LYS A 40 -11.47 11.14 -4.41
C LYS A 40 -10.36 10.62 -3.49
N SER A 41 -9.58 9.65 -3.96
CA SER A 41 -8.59 8.97 -3.14
C SER A 41 -7.24 9.67 -3.11
N LEU A 42 -6.59 9.60 -1.96
CA LEU A 42 -5.18 9.93 -1.76
C LEU A 42 -4.37 8.64 -1.75
N LEU A 43 -3.57 8.44 -2.80
CA LEU A 43 -2.74 7.25 -2.94
C LEU A 43 -1.27 7.55 -2.59
N ALA A 44 -0.52 6.49 -2.32
CA ALA A 44 0.93 6.54 -2.22
C ALA A 44 1.59 5.50 -3.12
N THR A 45 2.85 5.75 -3.49
CA THR A 45 3.67 4.82 -4.28
C THR A 45 5.16 5.09 -4.09
N GLY A 46 5.98 4.16 -4.55
CA GLY A 46 7.44 4.32 -4.70
C GLY A 46 7.91 3.88 -6.07
N PHE A 47 9.21 4.05 -6.31
CA PHE A 47 9.85 3.66 -7.55
C PHE A 47 11.08 2.80 -7.25
N PRO A 48 11.32 1.74 -8.04
CA PRO A 48 12.49 0.91 -7.86
C PRO A 48 13.79 1.69 -8.10
N TYR A 49 14.87 1.25 -7.46
CA TYR A 49 16.18 1.92 -7.59
C TYR A 49 16.71 1.97 -9.04
N ASP A 50 16.28 1.02 -9.87
CA ASP A 50 16.62 0.91 -11.28
C ASP A 50 15.64 1.65 -12.21
N VAL A 51 14.86 2.59 -11.70
CA VAL A 51 13.83 3.35 -12.43
C VAL A 51 14.31 3.98 -13.73
N ARG A 52 15.60 4.34 -13.82
CA ARG A 52 16.21 4.98 -15.00
C ARG A 52 16.63 4.00 -16.08
N THR A 53 16.82 2.73 -15.76
CA THR A 53 17.42 1.73 -16.65
C THR A 53 16.50 0.56 -16.95
N SER A 54 15.55 0.27 -16.10
CA SER A 54 14.58 -0.81 -16.28
C SER A 54 13.31 -0.32 -16.98
N PRO A 55 12.78 -1.04 -17.96
CA PRO A 55 11.45 -0.76 -18.52
C PRO A 55 10.33 -1.05 -17.50
N ASP A 56 10.55 -1.95 -16.56
CA ASP A 56 9.65 -2.24 -15.45
C ASP A 56 10.01 -1.33 -14.26
N ASN A 57 9.48 -0.10 -14.28
CA ASN A 57 9.94 0.99 -13.42
C ASN A 57 8.81 1.78 -12.71
N ASN A 58 7.56 1.30 -12.76
CA ASN A 58 6.38 1.93 -12.16
C ASN A 58 5.89 3.25 -12.82
N LEU A 59 6.59 3.84 -13.77
CA LEU A 59 6.17 5.11 -14.39
C LEU A 59 4.85 4.97 -15.16
N ASN A 60 4.64 3.82 -15.78
CA ASN A 60 3.40 3.52 -16.50
C ASN A 60 2.21 3.49 -15.54
N TYR A 61 2.30 2.75 -14.44
CA TYR A 61 1.26 2.71 -13.41
C TYR A 61 1.02 4.10 -12.83
N PHE A 62 2.09 4.81 -12.47
CA PHE A 62 2.00 6.17 -11.92
C PHE A 62 1.23 7.12 -12.85
N SER A 63 1.53 7.14 -14.15
CA SER A 63 0.85 8.02 -15.12
C SER A 63 -0.64 7.72 -15.21
N HIS A 64 -1.02 6.44 -15.19
CA HIS A 64 -2.43 6.02 -15.23
C HIS A 64 -3.18 6.38 -13.94
N PHE A 65 -2.55 6.23 -12.77
CA PHE A 65 -3.14 6.66 -11.50
C PHE A 65 -3.24 8.17 -11.38
N ALA A 66 -2.24 8.92 -11.87
CA ALA A 66 -2.24 10.39 -11.83
C ALA A 66 -3.43 11.02 -12.57
N LEU A 67 -3.97 10.32 -13.57
CA LEU A 67 -5.16 10.75 -14.32
C LEU A 67 -6.49 10.33 -13.66
N ARG A 68 -6.47 9.52 -12.60
CA ARG A 68 -7.67 8.88 -12.03
C ARG A 68 -7.86 9.07 -10.54
N ALA A 69 -6.79 9.24 -9.78
CA ALA A 69 -6.86 9.50 -8.35
C ALA A 69 -6.86 11.02 -8.07
N GLN A 70 -7.36 11.42 -6.91
CA GLN A 70 -7.33 12.83 -6.50
C GLN A 70 -5.90 13.33 -6.34
N ALA A 71 -5.02 12.55 -5.71
CA ALA A 71 -3.61 12.88 -5.54
C ALA A 71 -2.77 11.64 -5.24
N ILE A 72 -1.46 11.75 -5.52
CA ILE A 72 -0.48 10.71 -5.22
C ILE A 72 0.65 11.31 -4.38
N ARG A 73 1.14 10.56 -3.40
CA ARG A 73 2.30 10.89 -2.58
C ARG A 73 3.43 9.90 -2.83
N ARG A 74 4.64 10.39 -2.66
CA ARG A 74 5.87 9.61 -2.71
C ARG A 74 6.67 9.91 -1.45
N CYS A 75 6.40 9.17 -0.35
CA CYS A 75 7.01 9.45 0.95
C CYS A 75 8.40 8.82 1.10
N GLY A 76 8.67 7.71 0.40
CA GLY A 76 10.01 7.11 0.32
C GLY A 76 10.25 5.98 1.32
N SER A 77 9.20 5.45 1.94
CA SER A 77 9.27 4.27 2.80
C SER A 77 8.00 3.43 2.60
N ALA A 78 8.12 2.31 1.88
CA ALA A 78 7.00 1.39 1.65
C ALA A 78 6.36 0.90 2.96
N ALA A 79 7.17 0.60 3.98
CA ALA A 79 6.67 0.18 5.28
C ALA A 79 5.80 1.26 5.95
N LEU A 80 6.19 2.55 5.86
CA LEU A 80 5.39 3.65 6.39
C LEU A 80 4.18 3.96 5.51
N ASP A 81 4.28 3.85 4.18
CA ASP A 81 3.16 4.05 3.26
C ASP A 81 2.05 3.01 3.51
N LEU A 82 2.42 1.75 3.80
CA LEU A 82 1.49 0.71 4.26
C LEU A 82 0.88 1.03 5.63
N CYS A 83 1.68 1.53 6.59
CA CYS A 83 1.17 1.98 7.89
C CYS A 83 0.17 3.14 7.74
N TYR A 84 0.45 4.09 6.85
CA TYR A 84 -0.44 5.21 6.60
C TYR A 84 -1.72 4.80 5.87
N THR A 85 -1.65 3.76 5.04
CA THR A 85 -2.85 3.12 4.48
C THR A 85 -3.67 2.43 5.58
N ALA A 86 -3.01 1.68 6.48
CA ALA A 86 -3.68 1.01 7.59
C ALA A 86 -4.37 1.97 8.57
N CYS A 87 -3.84 3.18 8.76
CA CYS A 87 -4.45 4.18 9.65
C CYS A 87 -5.34 5.21 8.93
N GLY A 88 -5.66 5.00 7.65
CA GLY A 88 -6.58 5.83 6.87
C GLY A 88 -6.02 7.20 6.48
N ARG A 89 -4.71 7.43 6.59
CA ARG A 89 -4.07 8.65 6.05
C ARG A 89 -3.94 8.60 4.54
N PHE A 90 -3.76 7.40 3.99
CA PHE A 90 -3.87 7.10 2.56
C PHE A 90 -5.01 6.11 2.33
N ASP A 91 -5.62 6.20 1.16
CA ASP A 91 -6.70 5.30 0.77
C ASP A 91 -6.16 4.04 0.10
N GLY A 92 -4.96 4.13 -0.49
CA GLY A 92 -4.28 3.01 -1.11
C GLY A 92 -2.80 3.27 -1.37
N PHE A 93 -2.09 2.19 -1.63
CA PHE A 93 -0.66 2.15 -1.92
C PHE A 93 -0.38 1.06 -2.96
N TRP A 94 0.53 1.31 -3.87
CA TRP A 94 1.10 0.28 -4.75
C TRP A 94 2.58 0.53 -4.95
N GLU A 95 3.35 -0.52 -5.04
CA GLU A 95 4.77 -0.45 -5.39
C GLU A 95 5.26 -1.78 -5.95
N ILE A 96 6.35 -1.75 -6.71
CA ILE A 96 6.97 -2.90 -7.35
C ILE A 96 8.42 -3.08 -6.92
N LYS A 97 8.95 -4.30 -7.07
CA LYS A 97 10.34 -4.67 -6.78
C LYS A 97 10.78 -4.42 -5.33
N LEU A 98 9.85 -4.54 -4.39
CA LEU A 98 10.10 -4.43 -2.95
C LEU A 98 10.72 -5.71 -2.38
N LYS A 99 11.24 -5.60 -1.18
CA LYS A 99 11.80 -6.72 -0.44
C LYS A 99 10.86 -7.16 0.70
N PRO A 100 10.96 -8.39 1.20
CA PRO A 100 10.09 -8.89 2.27
C PRO A 100 10.05 -8.00 3.51
N TRP A 101 11.16 -7.36 3.88
CA TRP A 101 11.22 -6.45 5.03
C TRP A 101 10.49 -5.12 4.81
N ASP A 102 10.25 -4.72 3.56
CA ASP A 102 9.45 -3.54 3.23
C ASP A 102 7.95 -3.82 3.36
N LEU A 103 7.55 -5.09 3.19
CA LEU A 103 6.16 -5.51 3.00
C LEU A 103 5.57 -6.21 4.21
N ALA A 104 6.36 -7.03 4.91
CA ALA A 104 5.85 -7.99 5.87
C ALA A 104 4.98 -7.35 6.96
N ALA A 105 5.53 -6.46 7.77
CA ALA A 105 4.79 -5.84 8.87
C ALA A 105 3.62 -4.99 8.35
N GLY A 106 3.86 -4.19 7.29
CA GLY A 106 2.86 -3.29 6.71
C GLY A 106 1.65 -4.02 6.12
N SER A 107 1.86 -5.16 5.44
CA SER A 107 0.75 -5.94 4.88
C SER A 107 -0.14 -6.54 5.98
N LEU A 108 0.43 -6.97 7.11
CA LEU A 108 -0.35 -7.40 8.26
C LEU A 108 -1.14 -6.23 8.86
N LEU A 109 -0.50 -5.08 9.04
CA LEU A 109 -1.16 -3.87 9.56
C LEU A 109 -2.38 -3.48 8.73
N VAL A 110 -2.26 -3.46 7.40
CA VAL A 110 -3.37 -3.15 6.50
C VAL A 110 -4.51 -4.16 6.65
N LYS A 111 -4.21 -5.47 6.65
CA LYS A 111 -5.22 -6.53 6.82
C LYS A 111 -5.93 -6.42 8.16
N GLU A 112 -5.20 -6.25 9.25
CA GLU A 112 -5.75 -6.18 10.61
C GLU A 112 -6.50 -4.86 10.88
N ALA A 113 -6.23 -3.80 10.08
CA ALA A 113 -7.01 -2.56 10.10
C ALA A 113 -8.28 -2.60 9.24
N GLY A 114 -8.59 -3.74 8.60
CA GLY A 114 -9.77 -3.96 7.75
C GLY A 114 -9.55 -3.60 6.27
N GLY A 115 -8.31 -3.40 5.85
CA GLY A 115 -7.95 -3.17 4.45
C GLY A 115 -7.68 -4.48 3.68
N LEU A 116 -7.27 -4.32 2.42
CA LEU A 116 -6.98 -5.43 1.52
C LEU A 116 -5.58 -5.28 0.91
N THR A 117 -4.87 -6.41 0.78
CA THR A 117 -3.57 -6.49 0.10
C THR A 117 -3.58 -7.61 -0.92
N THR A 118 -3.11 -7.33 -2.14
CA THR A 118 -2.97 -8.29 -3.24
C THR A 118 -1.65 -8.07 -3.97
N ASP A 119 -1.34 -8.99 -4.91
CA ASP A 119 -0.39 -8.67 -5.98
C ASP A 119 -1.01 -7.72 -7.03
N LEU A 120 -0.26 -7.41 -8.09
CA LEU A 120 -0.73 -6.49 -9.15
C LEU A 120 -1.85 -7.07 -10.02
N GLU A 121 -2.10 -8.38 -9.96
CA GLU A 121 -3.19 -9.06 -10.65
C GLU A 121 -4.46 -9.20 -9.80
N GLY A 122 -4.43 -8.73 -8.54
CA GLY A 122 -5.52 -8.86 -7.60
C GLY A 122 -5.62 -10.24 -6.93
N ARG A 123 -4.58 -11.09 -7.04
CA ARG A 123 -4.51 -12.37 -6.35
C ARG A 123 -4.06 -12.16 -4.91
N GLU A 124 -4.31 -13.12 -4.05
CA GLU A 124 -3.88 -13.05 -2.65
C GLU A 124 -2.38 -12.73 -2.54
N PHE A 125 -2.08 -11.74 -1.68
CA PHE A 125 -0.71 -11.29 -1.48
C PHE A 125 0.14 -12.39 -0.81
N ASP A 126 1.23 -12.74 -1.46
CA ASP A 126 2.30 -13.59 -0.93
C ASP A 126 3.54 -12.73 -0.65
N LEU A 127 4.14 -12.91 0.52
CA LEU A 127 5.36 -12.19 0.91
C LEU A 127 6.57 -12.49 0.01
N ALA A 128 6.55 -13.59 -0.74
CA ALA A 128 7.53 -13.88 -1.78
C ALA A 128 7.37 -13.00 -3.03
N SER A 129 6.20 -12.36 -3.22
CA SER A 129 6.00 -11.41 -4.31
C SER A 129 6.72 -10.09 -4.02
N PRO A 130 7.45 -9.54 -5.00
CA PRO A 130 8.10 -8.24 -4.84
C PRO A 130 7.14 -7.06 -5.03
N ASP A 131 5.90 -7.31 -5.39
CA ASP A 131 4.93 -6.31 -5.79
C ASP A 131 3.70 -6.36 -4.90
N ILE A 132 3.10 -5.20 -4.62
CA ILE A 132 1.93 -5.11 -3.76
C ILE A 132 0.96 -4.02 -4.24
N VAL A 133 -0.33 -4.30 -4.07
CA VAL A 133 -1.43 -3.33 -4.02
C VAL A 133 -2.08 -3.43 -2.65
N ALA A 134 -2.15 -2.32 -1.93
CA ALA A 134 -2.81 -2.23 -0.63
C ALA A 134 -3.85 -1.11 -0.66
N SER A 135 -4.98 -1.28 0.02
CA SER A 135 -6.02 -0.26 0.07
C SER A 135 -6.96 -0.42 1.26
N ASN A 136 -7.88 0.52 1.39
CA ASN A 136 -9.00 0.46 2.33
C ASN A 136 -10.04 -0.63 1.98
N GLY A 137 -9.83 -1.42 0.92
CA GLY A 137 -10.76 -2.43 0.42
C GLY A 137 -11.82 -1.88 -0.54
N LEU A 138 -12.31 -0.67 -0.33
CA LEU A 138 -13.40 -0.08 -1.14
C LEU A 138 -12.95 0.30 -2.55
N ILE A 139 -11.75 0.87 -2.69
CA ILE A 139 -11.17 1.25 -3.99
C ILE A 139 -10.27 0.17 -4.59
N HIS A 140 -10.10 -0.99 -3.93
CA HIS A 140 -9.09 -1.98 -4.30
C HIS A 140 -9.24 -2.49 -5.73
N GLN A 141 -10.45 -2.89 -6.10
CA GLN A 141 -10.73 -3.40 -7.44
C GLN A 141 -10.46 -2.35 -8.52
N ALA A 142 -10.80 -1.08 -8.26
CA ALA A 142 -10.50 0.02 -9.18
C ALA A 142 -8.99 0.23 -9.34
N MET A 143 -8.21 0.09 -8.27
CA MET A 143 -6.75 0.16 -8.35
C MET A 143 -6.16 -0.97 -9.20
N VAL A 144 -6.58 -2.22 -8.98
CA VAL A 144 -6.12 -3.38 -9.79
C VAL A 144 -6.47 -3.19 -11.26
N GLU A 145 -7.66 -2.66 -11.56
CA GLU A 145 -8.08 -2.37 -12.94
C GLU A 145 -7.21 -1.30 -13.60
N VAL A 146 -6.85 -0.22 -12.90
CA VAL A 146 -5.92 0.79 -13.41
C VAL A 146 -4.55 0.17 -13.76
N ILE A 147 -4.03 -0.70 -12.91
CA ILE A 147 -2.77 -1.42 -13.15
C ILE A 147 -2.90 -2.31 -14.39
N ARG A 148 -4.01 -3.04 -14.53
CA ARG A 148 -4.27 -3.89 -15.70
C ARG A 148 -4.30 -3.08 -17.00
N LEU A 149 -5.04 -1.97 -17.02
CA LEU A 149 -5.14 -1.08 -18.18
C LEU A 149 -3.80 -0.47 -18.58
N SER A 150 -2.93 -0.18 -17.63
CA SER A 150 -1.62 0.40 -17.88
C SER A 150 -0.62 -0.56 -18.56
N ARG A 151 -0.91 -1.86 -18.60
CA ARG A 151 -0.11 -2.90 -19.27
C ARG A 151 -0.52 -3.14 -20.73
N ILE A 152 -1.67 -2.63 -21.13
CA ILE A 152 -2.16 -2.75 -22.51
C ILE A 152 -1.44 -1.66 -23.32
N LYS A 153 -0.62 -2.09 -24.30
CA LYS A 153 0.07 -1.19 -25.24
C LYS A 153 -0.89 -0.74 -26.34
#